data_2495d3c8f77ed6dfde562f457759f8dc
#
_entry.id   2495d3c8f77ed6dfde562f457759f8dc
#
_cell.length_a   1.000
_cell.length_b   1.000
_cell.length_c   1.000
_cell.angle_alpha   90.00
_cell.angle_beta   90.00
_cell.angle_gamma   90.00
#
_symmetry.space_group_name_H-M   'P 1'
#
loop_
_entity.id
_entity.type
_entity.pdbx_description
1 polymer ?
#
loop_
_entity_poly.entity_id
_entity_poly.type
_entity_poly.pdbx_seq_one_letter_code
_entity_poly.pdbx_strand_id
1 'polypeptide(L)'
;EELESIAGVEEVQYSEQWIHRFEGVLSLIKAGGFIVGGLLCLAVLFITTNTIKLTIYARRDEIEIYKLVGATDGFVKAPFLLEGAFQGLIGGWIALGVLYLVYSLISLKPLYASAFPVLHVVFLPPWAWLGLAGLSVLLGLTGGLIAVGRFFHAGA
;
A
#
# COMPACT_ATOMS: atom_id res chain seq x y z
N GLU A 1 41.07 43.01 -15.09
CA GLU A 1 39.63 43.16 -15.39
C GLU A 1 39.00 41.85 -15.93
N GLU A 2 39.76 40.77 -16.05
CA GLU A 2 39.27 39.53 -16.62
C GLU A 2 39.22 38.35 -15.59
N LEU A 3 39.52 38.62 -14.33
CA LEU A 3 39.65 37.59 -13.29
C LEU A 3 38.48 37.55 -12.29
N GLU A 4 37.53 38.48 -12.39
CA GLU A 4 36.35 38.52 -11.48
C GLU A 4 35.18 37.68 -11.95
N SER A 5 35.22 37.16 -13.20
CA SER A 5 34.15 36.29 -13.72
C SER A 5 34.27 34.81 -13.32
N ILE A 6 35.38 34.43 -12.70
CA ILE A 6 35.69 33.02 -12.40
C ILE A 6 35.16 32.57 -11.03
N ALA A 7 34.98 33.52 -10.11
CA ALA A 7 34.48 33.21 -8.73
C ALA A 7 32.99 32.74 -8.72
N GLY A 8 32.19 33.23 -9.69
CA GLY A 8 30.76 32.83 -9.77
C GLY A 8 30.53 31.44 -10.33
N VAL A 9 31.49 30.90 -11.07
CA VAL A 9 31.35 29.55 -11.69
C VAL A 9 31.71 28.45 -10.70
N GLU A 10 32.61 28.70 -9.78
CA GLU A 10 33.02 27.72 -8.77
C GLU A 10 31.92 27.53 -7.70
N GLU A 11 31.19 28.54 -7.33
CA GLU A 11 30.11 28.50 -6.35
C GLU A 11 28.86 27.73 -6.91
N VAL A 12 28.61 27.83 -8.23
CA VAL A 12 27.55 27.10 -8.90
C VAL A 12 27.88 25.60 -9.00
N GLN A 13 29.14 25.23 -9.22
CA GLN A 13 29.52 23.81 -9.31
C GLN A 13 29.44 23.08 -7.95
N TYR A 14 29.73 23.74 -6.83
CA TYR A 14 29.54 23.15 -5.52
C TYR A 14 28.08 22.92 -5.19
N SER A 15 27.19 23.80 -5.63
CA SER A 15 25.74 23.65 -5.44
C SER A 15 25.16 22.45 -6.19
N GLU A 16 25.59 22.21 -7.45
CA GLU A 16 25.12 21.07 -8.26
C GLU A 16 25.56 19.71 -7.71
N GLN A 17 26.78 19.59 -7.21
CA GLN A 17 27.27 18.33 -6.65
C GLN A 17 26.54 17.92 -5.38
N TRP A 18 26.11 18.85 -4.54
CA TRP A 18 25.30 18.59 -3.35
C TRP A 18 23.88 18.16 -3.74
N ILE A 19 23.29 18.79 -4.74
CA ILE A 19 21.95 18.46 -5.25
C ILE A 19 21.95 17.03 -5.80
N HIS A 20 22.92 16.64 -6.62
CA HIS A 20 23.01 15.29 -7.18
C HIS A 20 23.23 14.21 -6.11
N ARG A 21 24.00 14.48 -5.08
CA ARG A 21 24.16 13.55 -3.94
C ARG A 21 22.86 13.40 -3.16
N PHE A 22 22.14 14.51 -2.97
CA PHE A 22 20.86 14.49 -2.27
C PHE A 22 19.78 13.75 -3.06
N GLU A 23 19.73 13.95 -4.37
CA GLU A 23 18.86 13.19 -5.28
C GLU A 23 19.19 11.69 -5.26
N GLY A 24 20.46 11.32 -5.23
CA GLY A 24 20.89 9.94 -5.11
C GLY A 24 20.38 9.27 -3.82
N VAL A 25 20.52 9.93 -2.69
CA VAL A 25 20.00 9.43 -1.40
C VAL A 25 18.47 9.31 -1.42
N LEU A 26 17.77 10.32 -1.96
CA LEU A 26 16.32 10.27 -2.10
C LEU A 26 15.85 9.14 -3.01
N SER A 27 16.58 8.87 -4.10
CA SER A 27 16.25 7.75 -5.00
C SER A 27 16.45 6.40 -4.34
N LEU A 28 17.48 6.23 -3.53
CA LEU A 28 17.72 5.02 -2.75
C LEU A 28 16.62 4.81 -1.70
N ILE A 29 16.19 5.86 -0.99
CA ILE A 29 15.09 5.79 -0.02
C ILE A 29 13.79 5.41 -0.74
N LYS A 30 13.49 6.02 -1.89
CA LYS A 30 12.32 5.67 -2.70
C LYS A 30 12.38 4.22 -3.17
N ALA A 31 13.51 3.76 -3.71
CA ALA A 31 13.69 2.39 -4.16
C ALA A 31 13.51 1.40 -3.00
N GLY A 32 14.11 1.67 -1.85
CA GLY A 32 13.92 0.88 -0.63
C GLY A 32 12.46 0.82 -0.20
N GLY A 33 11.77 1.95 -0.22
CA GLY A 33 10.33 2.04 0.07
C GLY A 33 9.47 1.20 -0.88
N PHE A 34 9.78 1.23 -2.19
CA PHE A 34 9.09 0.40 -3.18
C PHE A 34 9.33 -1.10 -2.97
N ILE A 35 10.56 -1.50 -2.64
CA ILE A 35 10.90 -2.90 -2.37
C ILE A 35 10.14 -3.39 -1.13
N VAL A 36 10.23 -2.65 -0.03
CA VAL A 36 9.53 -3.01 1.22
C VAL A 36 8.01 -3.02 1.01
N GLY A 37 7.46 -2.01 0.34
CA GLY A 37 6.04 -1.94 0.00
C GLY A 37 5.59 -3.14 -0.84
N GLY A 38 6.37 -3.52 -1.85
CA GLY A 38 6.09 -4.69 -2.68
C GLY A 38 6.11 -6.00 -1.89
N LEU A 39 7.09 -6.18 -1.00
CA LEU A 39 7.14 -7.34 -0.11
C LEU A 39 5.94 -7.41 0.84
N LEU A 40 5.54 -6.27 1.39
CA LEU A 40 4.35 -6.19 2.25
C LEU A 40 3.07 -6.52 1.47
N CYS A 41 2.92 -6.03 0.23
CA CYS A 41 1.80 -6.40 -0.63
C CYS A 41 1.73 -7.90 -0.87
N LEU A 42 2.87 -8.54 -1.17
CA LEU A 42 2.94 -10.00 -1.34
C LEU A 42 2.58 -10.75 -0.05
N ALA A 43 3.06 -10.29 1.10
CA ALA A 43 2.73 -10.87 2.39
C ALA A 43 1.22 -10.77 2.69
N VAL A 44 0.60 -9.62 2.42
CA VAL A 44 -0.85 -9.41 2.58
C VAL A 44 -1.64 -10.34 1.67
N LEU A 45 -1.27 -10.45 0.39
CA LEU A 45 -1.91 -11.37 -0.55
C LEU A 45 -1.81 -12.83 -0.07
N PHE A 46 -0.65 -13.23 0.44
CA PHE A 46 -0.45 -14.57 0.96
C PHE A 46 -1.31 -14.87 2.19
N ILE A 47 -1.32 -13.94 3.16
CA ILE A 47 -2.12 -14.05 4.38
C ILE A 47 -3.61 -14.10 4.05
N THR A 48 -4.11 -13.16 3.23
CA THR A 48 -5.53 -13.10 2.83
C THR A 48 -5.95 -14.37 2.09
N THR A 49 -5.12 -14.84 1.16
CA THR A 49 -5.38 -16.09 0.44
C THR A 49 -5.48 -17.28 1.38
N ASN A 50 -4.58 -17.41 2.35
CA ASN A 50 -4.61 -18.50 3.32
C ASN A 50 -5.80 -18.40 4.27
N THR A 51 -6.16 -17.21 4.73
CA THR A 51 -7.32 -16.99 5.60
C THR A 51 -8.62 -17.39 4.89
N ILE A 52 -8.84 -16.91 3.67
CA ILE A 52 -10.04 -17.26 2.89
C ILE A 52 -10.07 -18.74 2.56
N LYS A 53 -8.92 -19.35 2.25
CA LYS A 53 -8.83 -20.79 2.03
C LYS A 53 -9.27 -21.58 3.27
N LEU A 54 -8.85 -21.19 4.46
CA LEU A 54 -9.29 -21.82 5.70
C LEU A 54 -10.79 -21.64 5.94
N THR A 55 -11.34 -20.47 5.63
CA THR A 55 -12.79 -20.21 5.72
C THR A 55 -13.58 -21.12 4.78
N ILE A 56 -13.11 -21.29 3.53
CA ILE A 56 -13.72 -22.22 2.56
C ILE A 56 -13.69 -23.67 3.09
N TYR A 57 -12.55 -24.11 3.64
CA TYR A 57 -12.44 -25.47 4.21
C TYR A 57 -13.36 -25.67 5.42
N ALA A 58 -13.49 -24.66 6.27
CA ALA A 58 -14.38 -24.73 7.44
C ALA A 58 -15.87 -24.83 7.05
N ARG A 59 -16.24 -24.29 5.88
CA ARG A 59 -17.62 -24.29 5.37
C ARG A 59 -17.85 -25.26 4.21
N ARG A 60 -16.97 -26.23 4.02
CA ARG A 60 -17.02 -27.15 2.86
C ARG A 60 -18.34 -27.91 2.77
N ASP A 61 -18.88 -28.35 3.91
CA ASP A 61 -20.13 -29.15 3.95
C ASP A 61 -21.34 -28.29 3.52
N GLU A 62 -21.38 -27.01 3.92
CA GLU A 62 -22.40 -26.06 3.44
C GLU A 62 -22.29 -25.83 1.93
N ILE A 63 -21.08 -25.71 1.41
CA ILE A 63 -20.79 -25.50 -0.01
C ILE A 63 -21.24 -26.70 -0.82
N GLU A 64 -21.03 -27.92 -0.31
CA GLU A 64 -21.45 -29.15 -0.95
C GLU A 64 -22.98 -29.23 -1.06
N ILE A 65 -23.72 -28.89 0.00
CA ILE A 65 -25.18 -28.82 0.01
C ILE A 65 -25.66 -27.79 -1.03
N TYR A 66 -25.06 -26.59 -1.10
CA TYR A 66 -25.45 -25.62 -2.12
C TYR A 66 -25.27 -26.14 -3.55
N LYS A 67 -24.19 -26.87 -3.81
CA LYS A 67 -23.94 -27.47 -5.13
C LYS A 67 -24.94 -28.57 -5.45
N LEU A 68 -25.35 -29.41 -4.49
CA LEU A 68 -26.35 -30.42 -4.66
C LEU A 68 -27.74 -29.86 -5.02
N VAL A 69 -28.08 -28.67 -4.51
CA VAL A 69 -29.34 -27.97 -4.83
C VAL A 69 -29.22 -27.18 -6.15
N GLY A 70 -28.05 -27.18 -6.80
CA GLY A 70 -27.84 -26.57 -8.11
C GLY A 70 -27.31 -25.13 -8.08
N ALA A 71 -26.71 -24.69 -6.99
CA ALA A 71 -26.10 -23.37 -6.92
C ALA A 71 -24.94 -23.24 -7.92
N THR A 72 -24.89 -22.10 -8.61
CA THR A 72 -23.80 -21.79 -9.54
C THR A 72 -22.48 -21.50 -8.78
N ASP A 73 -21.35 -21.79 -9.42
CA ASP A 73 -20.04 -21.52 -8.84
C ASP A 73 -19.87 -20.03 -8.44
N GLY A 74 -20.45 -19.11 -9.21
CA GLY A 74 -20.43 -17.69 -8.91
C GLY A 74 -21.14 -17.34 -7.60
N PHE A 75 -22.28 -17.95 -7.35
CA PHE A 75 -23.06 -17.78 -6.12
C PHE A 75 -22.26 -18.24 -4.89
N VAL A 76 -21.58 -19.39 -5.01
CA VAL A 76 -20.74 -19.93 -3.93
C VAL A 76 -19.48 -19.10 -3.70
N LYS A 77 -18.91 -18.49 -4.75
CA LYS A 77 -17.67 -17.68 -4.66
C LYS A 77 -17.91 -16.27 -4.14
N ALA A 78 -19.09 -15.69 -4.41
CA ALA A 78 -19.40 -14.30 -4.10
C ALA A 78 -19.14 -13.89 -2.63
N PRO A 79 -19.59 -14.66 -1.60
CA PRO A 79 -19.37 -14.27 -0.21
C PRO A 79 -17.90 -14.18 0.16
N PHE A 80 -17.04 -15.06 -0.36
CA PHE A 80 -15.61 -15.05 -0.08
C PHE A 80 -14.89 -13.89 -0.76
N LEU A 81 -15.33 -13.45 -1.93
CA LEU A 81 -14.83 -12.26 -2.60
C LEU A 81 -15.22 -10.99 -1.85
N LEU A 82 -16.46 -10.93 -1.35
CA LEU A 82 -16.92 -9.83 -0.52
C LEU A 82 -16.14 -9.77 0.80
N GLU A 83 -15.88 -10.91 1.43
CA GLU A 83 -15.06 -10.99 2.65
C GLU A 83 -13.67 -10.38 2.42
N GLY A 84 -13.00 -10.74 1.31
CA GLY A 84 -11.71 -10.16 0.93
C GLY A 84 -11.79 -8.65 0.68
N ALA A 85 -12.84 -8.19 -0.03
CA ALA A 85 -13.07 -6.77 -0.28
C ALA A 85 -13.30 -5.97 1.00
N PHE A 86 -14.13 -6.47 1.91
CA PHE A 86 -14.38 -5.85 3.21
C PHE A 86 -13.13 -5.81 4.08
N GLN A 87 -12.35 -6.89 4.11
CA GLN A 87 -11.09 -6.94 4.83
C GLN A 87 -10.10 -5.88 4.31
N GLY A 88 -9.98 -5.76 2.99
CA GLY A 88 -9.16 -4.73 2.34
C GLY A 88 -9.65 -3.32 2.65
N LEU A 89 -10.96 -3.09 2.61
CA LEU A 89 -11.58 -1.80 2.88
C LEU A 89 -11.35 -1.38 4.34
N ILE A 90 -11.64 -2.23 5.30
CA ILE A 90 -11.45 -1.95 6.73
C ILE A 90 -9.97 -1.70 7.03
N GLY A 91 -9.08 -2.58 6.54
CA GLY A 91 -7.63 -2.42 6.70
C GLY A 91 -7.11 -1.11 6.11
N GLY A 92 -7.58 -0.75 4.91
CA GLY A 92 -7.25 0.51 4.26
C GLY A 92 -7.69 1.75 5.05
N TRP A 93 -8.91 1.74 5.58
CA TRP A 93 -9.40 2.83 6.43
C TRP A 93 -8.62 2.97 7.73
N ILE A 94 -8.29 1.86 8.39
CA ILE A 94 -7.47 1.86 9.60
C ILE A 94 -6.08 2.43 9.29
N ALA A 95 -5.45 1.98 8.20
CA ALA A 95 -4.13 2.46 7.78
C ALA A 95 -4.12 3.96 7.49
N LEU A 96 -5.13 4.48 6.77
CA LEU A 96 -5.29 5.90 6.50
C LEU A 96 -5.54 6.70 7.78
N GLY A 97 -6.34 6.18 8.71
CA GLY A 97 -6.58 6.78 10.02
C GLY A 97 -5.31 6.89 10.86
N VAL A 98 -4.50 5.83 10.91
CA VAL A 98 -3.21 5.84 11.59
C VAL A 98 -2.25 6.83 10.95
N LEU A 99 -2.19 6.87 9.62
CA LEU A 99 -1.36 7.82 8.88
C LEU A 99 -1.74 9.27 9.19
N TYR A 100 -3.04 9.57 9.21
CA TYR A 100 -3.55 10.88 9.58
C TYR A 100 -3.21 11.25 11.03
N LEU A 101 -3.36 10.31 11.95
CA LEU A 101 -3.03 10.49 13.36
C LEU A 101 -1.55 10.81 13.55
N VAL A 102 -0.66 10.06 12.90
CA VAL A 102 0.79 10.30 12.94
C VAL A 102 1.10 11.68 12.38
N TYR A 103 0.52 12.06 11.25
CA TYR A 103 0.68 13.38 10.66
C TYR A 103 0.22 14.49 11.63
N SER A 104 -0.95 14.34 12.25
CA SER A 104 -1.48 15.34 13.19
C SER A 104 -0.60 15.50 14.43
N LEU A 105 -0.07 14.39 14.97
CA LEU A 105 0.84 14.42 16.11
C LEU A 105 2.16 15.13 15.79
N ILE A 106 2.69 14.93 14.59
CA ILE A 106 3.88 15.64 14.11
C ILE A 106 3.56 17.13 13.93
N SER A 107 2.44 17.48 13.33
CA SER A 107 2.05 18.87 13.06
C SER A 107 1.74 19.69 14.32
N LEU A 108 1.29 19.04 15.41
CA LEU A 108 0.92 19.70 16.66
C LEU A 108 2.12 20.09 17.54
N LYS A 109 3.33 19.58 17.27
CA LYS A 109 4.50 19.90 18.10
C LYS A 109 5.26 21.11 17.53
N PRO A 110 5.20 22.30 18.16
CA PRO A 110 5.91 23.50 17.71
C PRO A 110 7.45 23.34 17.73
N LEU A 111 7.94 22.28 18.40
CA LEU A 111 9.36 21.96 18.51
C LEU A 111 9.99 21.61 17.14
N TYR A 112 9.21 21.02 16.21
CA TYR A 112 9.74 20.69 14.86
C TYR A 112 9.82 21.92 13.95
N ALA A 113 8.91 22.88 14.12
CA ALA A 113 8.93 24.14 13.35
C ALA A 113 10.16 25.00 13.67
N SER A 114 10.67 24.91 14.89
CA SER A 114 11.89 25.65 15.31
C SER A 114 13.19 24.91 14.98
N ALA A 115 13.17 23.57 14.94
CA ALA A 115 14.37 22.76 14.69
C ALA A 115 14.65 22.58 13.18
N PHE A 116 13.61 22.53 12.36
CA PHE A 116 13.72 22.31 10.91
C PHE A 116 12.75 23.18 10.11
N PRO A 117 13.02 24.49 9.97
CA PRO A 117 12.11 25.44 9.30
C PRO A 117 11.90 25.12 7.80
N VAL A 118 12.72 24.25 7.22
CA VAL A 118 12.68 23.87 5.79
C VAL A 118 11.77 22.67 5.53
N LEU A 119 11.37 21.90 6.57
CA LEU A 119 10.53 20.71 6.42
C LEU A 119 9.04 21.08 6.48
N HIS A 120 8.49 21.58 5.39
CA HIS A 120 7.05 21.66 5.22
C HIS A 120 6.50 20.25 4.94
N VAL A 121 6.03 19.55 5.99
CA VAL A 121 5.37 18.27 5.84
C VAL A 121 3.98 18.53 5.24
N VAL A 122 3.88 18.35 3.92
CA VAL A 122 2.59 18.45 3.21
C VAL A 122 1.89 17.11 3.32
N PHE A 123 0.66 17.13 3.81
CA PHE A 123 -0.15 15.92 3.87
C PHE A 123 -0.54 15.44 2.45
N LEU A 124 -0.82 14.15 2.32
CA LEU A 124 -1.17 13.54 1.04
C LEU A 124 -2.36 14.27 0.39
N PRO A 125 -2.30 14.51 -0.92
CA PRO A 125 -3.43 15.10 -1.65
C PRO A 125 -4.64 14.15 -1.66
N PRO A 126 -5.88 14.67 -1.78
CA PRO A 126 -7.09 13.86 -1.68
C PRO A 126 -7.17 12.67 -2.66
N TRP A 127 -6.61 12.82 -3.85
CA TRP A 127 -6.55 11.74 -4.85
C TRP A 127 -5.70 10.55 -4.39
N ALA A 128 -4.64 10.79 -3.59
CA ALA A 128 -3.80 9.72 -3.06
C ALA A 128 -4.54 8.90 -1.99
N TRP A 129 -5.46 9.51 -1.23
CA TRP A 129 -6.31 8.78 -0.29
C TRP A 129 -7.21 7.79 -1.02
N LEU A 130 -7.85 8.23 -2.10
CA LEU A 130 -8.68 7.36 -2.94
C LEU A 130 -7.84 6.26 -3.59
N GLY A 131 -6.63 6.59 -4.04
CA GLY A 131 -5.70 5.62 -4.60
C GLY A 131 -5.30 4.53 -3.60
N LEU A 132 -4.94 4.90 -2.37
CA LEU A 132 -4.58 3.95 -1.31
C LEU A 132 -5.78 3.11 -0.87
N ALA A 133 -6.96 3.72 -0.70
CA ALA A 133 -8.19 2.99 -0.38
C ALA A 133 -8.56 2.01 -1.51
N GLY A 134 -8.46 2.43 -2.77
CA GLY A 134 -8.69 1.56 -3.93
C GLY A 134 -7.69 0.41 -3.99
N LEU A 135 -6.41 0.67 -3.74
CA LEU A 135 -5.36 -0.34 -3.72
C LEU A 135 -5.62 -1.39 -2.64
N SER A 136 -6.04 -0.98 -1.44
CA SER A 136 -6.31 -1.92 -0.34
C SER A 136 -7.48 -2.85 -0.66
N VAL A 137 -8.55 -2.34 -1.28
CA VAL A 137 -9.68 -3.16 -1.74
C VAL A 137 -9.26 -4.11 -2.86
N LEU A 138 -8.46 -3.64 -3.82
CA LEU A 138 -7.92 -4.48 -4.90
C LEU A 138 -7.06 -5.62 -4.35
N LEU A 139 -6.20 -5.36 -3.36
CA LEU A 139 -5.41 -6.41 -2.72
C LEU A 139 -6.29 -7.44 -2.00
N GLY A 140 -7.36 -7.02 -1.32
CA GLY A 140 -8.31 -7.92 -0.68
C GLY A 140 -9.07 -8.78 -1.70
N LEU A 141 -9.57 -8.16 -2.78
CA LEU A 141 -10.25 -8.87 -3.87
C LEU A 141 -9.33 -9.86 -4.58
N THR A 142 -8.11 -9.47 -4.92
CA THR A 142 -7.15 -10.36 -5.60
C THR A 142 -6.75 -11.54 -4.71
N GLY A 143 -6.56 -11.33 -3.40
CA GLY A 143 -6.34 -12.40 -2.43
C GLY A 143 -7.50 -13.38 -2.40
N GLY A 144 -8.75 -12.88 -2.38
CA GLY A 144 -9.97 -13.68 -2.46
C GLY A 144 -10.07 -14.47 -3.77
N LEU A 145 -9.81 -13.84 -4.91
CA LEU A 145 -9.84 -14.50 -6.22
C LEU A 145 -8.81 -15.64 -6.31
N ILE A 146 -7.60 -15.43 -5.82
CA ILE A 146 -6.54 -16.45 -5.81
C ILE A 146 -6.95 -17.63 -4.91
N ALA A 147 -7.50 -17.36 -3.72
CA ALA A 147 -7.95 -18.39 -2.78
C ALA A 147 -9.03 -19.26 -3.38
N VAL A 148 -10.06 -18.64 -3.94
CA VAL A 148 -11.21 -19.32 -4.55
C VAL A 148 -10.81 -20.06 -5.83
N GLY A 149 -9.99 -19.43 -6.69
CA GLY A 149 -9.56 -20.02 -7.96
C GLY A 149 -8.80 -21.34 -7.75
N ARG A 150 -7.88 -21.39 -6.81
CA ARG A 150 -7.09 -22.60 -6.51
C ARG A 150 -7.92 -23.74 -5.92
N PHE A 151 -9.00 -23.44 -5.19
CA PHE A 151 -9.87 -24.46 -4.60
C PHE A 151 -10.68 -25.20 -5.66
N PHE A 152 -11.22 -24.47 -6.64
CA PHE A 152 -12.07 -25.07 -7.68
C PHE A 152 -11.29 -25.80 -8.78
N HIS A 153 -9.99 -25.53 -8.96
CA HIS A 153 -9.14 -26.28 -9.89
C HIS A 153 -8.53 -27.55 -9.28
N ALA A 154 -8.50 -27.67 -7.95
CA ALA A 154 -7.97 -28.86 -7.26
C ALA A 154 -9.04 -29.95 -7.04
N GLY A 155 -10.28 -29.65 -7.34
CA GLY A 155 -11.44 -30.57 -7.18
C GLY A 155 -12.04 -31.09 -8.50
N ALA A 156 -11.37 -30.82 -9.63
CA ALA A 156 -11.64 -31.42 -10.93
C ALA A 156 -10.54 -32.42 -11.26
#